data_501937b01cad9c3e9ed3367951173f65
#
_entry.id   501937b01cad9c3e9ed3367951173f65
#
_cell.length_a   1.000
_cell.length_b   1.000
_cell.length_c   1.000
_cell.angle_alpha   90.00
_cell.angle_beta   90.00
_cell.angle_gamma   90.00
#
_symmetry.space_group_name_H-M   'P 1'
#
loop_
_entity.id
_entity.type
_entity.pdbx_description
1 polymer ?
#
loop_
_entity_poly.entity_id
_entity_poly.type
_entity_poly.pdbx_seq_one_letter_code
_entity_poly.pdbx_strand_id
1 'polypeptide(L)'
;MAYTVIRTDLMSGTNQPADLVSLRFYDGEDKQAAVENGVIVKLEGYEDGEREVMKAVAASSTDDLNDCSIVAGVEVMYDERKRNLDEYINEAGQIVRGYIPRSRNMFSVTKEGFVGGTAPSAVGQEVGIGTDGKIDA
;
A
#
# COMPACT_ATOMS: atom_id res chain seq x y z
N MET A 1 3.65 -18.61 0.08
CA MET A 1 3.11 -17.56 -0.78
C MET A 1 3.90 -16.28 -0.52
N ALA A 2 4.37 -15.66 -1.56
CA ALA A 2 5.13 -14.41 -1.44
C ALA A 2 4.21 -13.20 -1.42
N TYR A 3 4.44 -12.30 -0.49
CA TYR A 3 3.77 -11.00 -0.45
C TYR A 3 4.57 -9.97 -1.23
N THR A 4 3.93 -8.87 -1.57
CA THR A 4 4.56 -7.77 -2.29
C THR A 4 5.63 -7.10 -1.43
N VAL A 5 6.78 -6.86 -2.02
CA VAL A 5 7.85 -6.06 -1.42
C VAL A 5 7.91 -4.73 -2.18
N ILE A 6 7.96 -3.63 -1.43
CA ILE A 6 8.03 -2.29 -1.99
C ILE A 6 9.36 -1.63 -1.61
N ARG A 7 9.90 -0.86 -2.54
CA ARG A 7 11.08 -0.05 -2.33
C ARG A 7 10.70 1.42 -2.42
N THR A 8 10.95 2.17 -1.36
CA THR A 8 10.49 3.56 -1.20
C THR A 8 11.59 4.60 -1.15
N ASP A 9 12.83 4.21 -1.35
CA ASP A 9 13.99 5.11 -1.21
C ASP A 9 14.02 6.25 -2.24
N LEU A 10 13.28 6.14 -3.33
CA LEU A 10 13.16 7.18 -4.35
C LEU A 10 11.90 8.02 -4.21
N MET A 11 11.09 7.78 -3.18
CA MET A 11 9.90 8.57 -2.93
C MET A 11 10.22 9.82 -2.13
N SER A 12 9.63 10.94 -2.52
CA SER A 12 9.59 12.12 -1.66
C SER A 12 8.55 11.90 -0.57
N GLY A 13 8.60 12.69 0.48
CA GLY A 13 7.58 12.64 1.51
C GLY A 13 8.01 12.04 2.83
N THR A 14 9.21 11.48 2.91
CA THR A 14 9.76 11.02 4.19
C THR A 14 9.97 12.17 5.18
N ASN A 15 10.15 13.37 4.66
CA ASN A 15 10.36 14.59 5.43
C ASN A 15 9.20 15.59 5.36
N GLN A 16 8.12 15.23 4.65
CA GLN A 16 6.98 16.13 4.45
C GLN A 16 5.72 15.46 5.00
N PRO A 17 5.16 16.00 6.10
CA PRO A 17 3.99 15.39 6.74
C PRO A 17 2.77 15.24 5.82
N ALA A 18 2.65 16.10 4.81
CA ALA A 18 1.53 16.01 3.85
C ALA A 18 1.58 14.77 2.96
N ASP A 19 2.74 14.14 2.82
CA ASP A 19 2.92 12.97 1.94
C ASP A 19 2.95 11.64 2.71
N LEU A 20 2.90 11.69 4.03
CA LEU A 20 2.87 10.52 4.89
C LEU A 20 1.57 10.47 5.67
N VAL A 21 0.95 9.31 5.73
CA VAL A 21 -0.23 9.09 6.53
C VAL A 21 -0.08 7.81 7.35
N SER A 22 -0.71 7.80 8.52
CA SER A 22 -0.90 6.58 9.30
C SER A 22 -2.30 6.05 9.00
N LEU A 23 -2.42 4.78 8.69
CA LEU A 23 -3.70 4.20 8.31
C LEU A 23 -3.91 2.83 8.94
N ARG A 24 -5.16 2.43 8.99
CA ARG A 24 -5.56 1.09 9.38
C ARG A 24 -6.46 0.54 8.28
N PHE A 25 -6.12 -0.65 7.80
CA PHE A 25 -6.79 -1.23 6.64
C PHE A 25 -8.07 -1.98 7.05
N TYR A 26 -9.13 -1.77 6.28
CA TYR A 26 -10.41 -2.45 6.43
C TYR A 26 -10.77 -3.18 5.14
N ASP A 27 -11.45 -4.30 5.28
CA ASP A 27 -11.95 -5.04 4.12
C ASP A 27 -13.29 -4.49 3.62
N GLY A 28 -13.86 -5.12 2.60
CA GLY A 28 -15.13 -4.69 2.03
C GLY A 28 -16.34 -4.86 2.96
N GLU A 29 -16.18 -5.56 4.07
CA GLU A 29 -17.22 -5.76 5.08
C GLU A 29 -17.03 -4.88 6.32
N ASP A 30 -16.19 -3.86 6.22
CA ASP A 30 -15.89 -2.91 7.29
C ASP A 30 -15.23 -3.55 8.51
N LYS A 31 -14.39 -4.55 8.28
CA LYS A 31 -13.61 -5.22 9.33
C LYS A 31 -12.12 -4.97 9.11
N GLN A 32 -11.39 -4.85 10.20
CA GLN A 32 -9.94 -4.74 10.15
C GLN A 32 -9.34 -5.98 9.49
N ALA A 33 -8.45 -5.78 8.54
CA ALA A 33 -7.86 -6.86 7.76
C ALA A 33 -6.36 -6.65 7.56
N ALA A 34 -5.66 -7.73 7.26
CA ALA A 34 -4.25 -7.66 6.91
C ALA A 34 -4.07 -7.09 5.49
N VAL A 35 -2.96 -6.40 5.26
CA VAL A 35 -2.66 -5.80 3.96
C VAL A 35 -1.18 -5.96 3.63
N GLU A 36 -0.89 -6.22 2.36
CA GLU A 36 0.48 -6.27 1.86
C GLU A 36 1.03 -4.87 1.62
N ASN A 37 2.35 -4.72 1.70
CA ASN A 37 3.00 -3.51 1.20
C ASN A 37 2.84 -3.42 -0.33
N GLY A 38 2.77 -2.19 -0.83
CA GLY A 38 2.60 -1.96 -2.27
C GLY A 38 1.15 -1.96 -2.75
N VAL A 39 0.19 -2.23 -1.88
CA VAL A 39 -1.24 -2.13 -2.19
C VAL A 39 -1.65 -0.66 -2.19
N ILE A 40 -2.43 -0.26 -3.19
CA ILE A 40 -3.00 1.08 -3.25
C ILE A 40 -4.34 1.07 -2.53
N VAL A 41 -4.49 1.94 -1.55
CA VAL A 41 -5.69 2.03 -0.72
C VAL A 41 -6.34 3.40 -0.88
N LYS A 42 -7.66 3.44 -0.72
CA LYS A 42 -8.41 4.69 -0.68
C LYS A 42 -8.56 5.14 0.77
N LEU A 43 -8.26 6.38 1.04
CA LEU A 43 -8.42 6.98 2.37
C LEU A 43 -9.86 7.49 2.53
N GLU A 44 -10.56 7.01 3.54
CA GLU A 44 -11.97 7.36 3.78
C GLU A 44 -12.17 8.41 4.88
N GLY A 45 -11.08 8.98 5.39
CA GLY A 45 -11.11 9.92 6.48
C GLY A 45 -10.57 9.32 7.76
N TYR A 46 -10.60 10.10 8.85
CA TYR A 46 -10.05 9.63 10.11
C TYR A 46 -10.90 8.53 10.72
N GLU A 47 -10.23 7.59 11.37
CA GLU A 47 -10.87 6.53 12.11
C GLU A 47 -11.57 7.13 13.35
N ASP A 48 -12.72 6.59 13.69
CA ASP A 48 -13.48 7.06 14.85
C ASP A 48 -12.67 6.91 16.14
N GLY A 49 -12.57 7.98 16.89
CA GLY A 49 -11.78 8.02 18.11
C GLY A 49 -10.29 8.27 17.92
N GLU A 50 -9.82 8.39 16.70
CA GLU A 50 -8.41 8.63 16.39
C GLU A 50 -8.23 9.99 15.72
N ARG A 51 -7.10 10.64 16.00
CA ARG A 51 -6.79 11.95 15.42
C ARG A 51 -5.84 11.87 14.23
N GLU A 52 -5.02 10.84 14.20
CA GLU A 52 -3.93 10.73 13.23
C GLU A 52 -4.02 9.47 12.36
N VAL A 53 -4.93 8.57 12.68
CA VAL A 53 -5.08 7.31 11.94
C VAL A 53 -6.28 7.41 11.02
N MET A 54 -6.06 7.16 9.74
CA MET A 54 -7.10 7.17 8.72
C MET A 54 -7.59 5.77 8.44
N LYS A 55 -8.87 5.65 8.17
CA LYS A 55 -9.48 4.41 7.71
C LYS A 55 -9.19 4.26 6.21
N ALA A 56 -8.72 3.10 5.81
CA ALA A 56 -8.37 2.81 4.42
C ALA A 56 -9.00 1.52 3.95
N VAL A 57 -9.41 1.50 2.70
CA VAL A 57 -9.94 0.32 2.01
C VAL A 57 -9.20 0.14 0.69
N ALA A 58 -9.29 -1.04 0.08
CA ALA A 58 -8.65 -1.27 -1.21
C ALA A 58 -9.21 -0.31 -2.26
N ALA A 59 -8.33 0.33 -3.02
CA ALA A 59 -8.71 1.26 -4.07
C ALA A 59 -9.24 0.51 -5.29
N SER A 60 -10.06 1.18 -6.09
CA SER A 60 -10.56 0.66 -7.36
C SER A 60 -10.12 1.57 -8.51
N SER A 61 -10.34 1.10 -9.74
CA SER A 61 -9.97 1.87 -10.94
C SER A 61 -10.74 3.19 -11.09
N THR A 62 -11.84 3.35 -10.36
CA THR A 62 -12.66 4.57 -10.39
C THR A 62 -12.27 5.60 -9.34
N ASP A 63 -11.37 5.24 -8.41
CA ASP A 63 -10.95 6.14 -7.35
C ASP A 63 -9.94 7.17 -7.85
N ASP A 64 -10.03 8.39 -7.32
CA ASP A 64 -9.07 9.46 -7.62
C ASP A 64 -7.78 9.20 -6.84
N LEU A 65 -6.64 9.26 -7.53
CA LEU A 65 -5.33 9.07 -6.91
C LEU A 65 -5.04 10.09 -5.80
N ASN A 66 -5.69 11.25 -5.82
CA ASN A 66 -5.54 12.24 -4.75
C ASN A 66 -6.10 11.75 -3.41
N ASP A 67 -7.03 10.81 -3.44
CA ASP A 67 -7.62 10.20 -2.25
C ASP A 67 -6.96 8.86 -1.89
N CYS A 68 -5.93 8.47 -2.61
CA CYS A 68 -5.28 7.18 -2.46
C CYS A 68 -3.92 7.29 -1.78
N SER A 69 -3.46 6.18 -1.22
CA SER A 69 -2.16 6.05 -0.59
C SER A 69 -1.57 4.70 -0.95
N ILE A 70 -0.25 4.62 -1.00
CA ILE A 70 0.47 3.36 -1.21
C ILE A 70 0.94 2.86 0.16
N VAL A 71 0.55 1.65 0.52
CA VAL A 71 0.94 1.05 1.80
C VAL A 71 2.41 0.67 1.77
N ALA A 72 3.16 1.14 2.75
CA ALA A 72 4.58 0.83 2.89
C ALA A 72 4.95 0.80 4.38
N GLY A 73 4.53 -0.24 5.08
CA GLY A 73 4.89 -0.45 6.47
C GLY A 73 6.36 -0.85 6.63
N VAL A 74 6.91 -0.56 7.80
CA VAL A 74 8.27 -0.99 8.14
C VAL A 74 8.29 -2.50 8.28
N GLU A 75 9.19 -3.16 7.59
CA GLU A 75 9.26 -4.62 7.47
C GLU A 75 10.01 -5.23 8.66
N VAL A 76 9.37 -5.21 9.83
CA VAL A 76 9.90 -5.79 11.06
C VAL A 76 9.16 -7.09 11.35
N MET A 77 9.90 -8.19 11.38
CA MET A 77 9.36 -9.50 11.67
C MET A 77 10.03 -10.07 12.93
N TYR A 78 9.20 -10.45 13.89
CA TYR A 78 9.66 -11.00 15.16
C TYR A 78 9.74 -12.53 15.14
N ASP A 79 9.16 -13.17 14.14
CA ASP A 79 9.23 -14.63 13.97
C ASP A 79 10.48 -14.99 13.19
N GLU A 80 11.40 -15.71 13.83
CA GLU A 80 12.67 -16.11 13.21
C GLU A 80 12.51 -17.04 12.00
N ARG A 81 11.35 -17.66 11.85
CA ARG A 81 11.04 -18.52 10.70
C ARG A 81 10.66 -17.73 9.46
N LYS A 82 10.34 -16.43 9.63
CA LYS A 82 9.93 -15.53 8.55
C LYS A 82 10.97 -14.42 8.41
N ARG A 83 12.07 -14.72 7.73
CA ARG A 83 13.19 -13.79 7.58
C ARG A 83 13.25 -13.08 6.24
N ASN A 84 12.55 -13.61 5.23
CA ASN A 84 12.55 -13.02 3.89
C ASN A 84 11.56 -11.86 3.82
N LEU A 85 11.92 -10.80 3.08
CA LEU A 85 11.05 -9.64 2.92
C LEU A 85 9.70 -10.00 2.30
N ASP A 86 9.66 -11.01 1.45
CA ASP A 86 8.43 -11.46 0.80
C ASP A 86 7.48 -12.24 1.73
N GLU A 87 7.87 -12.47 2.96
CA GLU A 87 7.03 -13.08 4.00
C GLU A 87 6.36 -12.04 4.88
N TYR A 88 6.69 -10.75 4.72
CA TYR A 88 6.14 -9.70 5.54
C TYR A 88 4.73 -9.31 5.10
N ILE A 89 3.82 -9.21 6.06
CA ILE A 89 2.49 -8.66 5.85
C ILE A 89 2.12 -7.78 7.05
N ASN A 90 1.38 -6.70 6.80
CA ASN A 90 0.85 -5.87 7.86
C ASN A 90 -0.41 -6.56 8.41
N GLU A 91 -0.37 -6.93 9.69
CA GLU A 91 -1.43 -7.70 10.32
C GLU A 91 -2.72 -6.89 10.50
N ALA A 92 -3.83 -7.58 10.66
CA ALA A 92 -5.13 -6.94 10.91
C ALA A 92 -5.07 -6.10 12.19
N GLY A 93 -5.59 -4.88 12.12
CA GLY A 93 -5.58 -3.95 13.23
C GLY A 93 -4.29 -3.18 13.44
N GLN A 94 -3.23 -3.51 12.70
CA GLN A 94 -1.96 -2.81 12.77
C GLN A 94 -2.07 -1.44 12.09
N ILE A 95 -1.50 -0.42 12.73
CA ILE A 95 -1.38 0.91 12.13
C ILE A 95 -0.16 0.88 11.21
N VAL A 96 -0.35 1.23 9.94
CA VAL A 96 0.71 1.18 8.95
C VAL A 96 0.93 2.53 8.30
N ARG A 97 2.11 2.70 7.72
CA ARG A 97 2.47 3.91 6.99
C ARG A 97 1.97 3.83 5.56
N GLY A 98 1.43 4.94 5.07
CA GLY A 98 1.09 5.10 3.67
C GLY A 98 1.76 6.33 3.08
N TYR A 99 2.09 6.28 1.80
CA TYR A 99 2.63 7.40 1.03
C TYR A 99 1.59 7.87 0.05
N ILE A 100 1.29 9.16 0.07
CA ILE A 100 0.37 9.76 -0.90
C ILE A 100 1.13 9.92 -2.22
N PRO A 101 0.66 9.34 -3.34
CA PRO A 101 1.37 9.42 -4.60
C PRO A 101 1.35 10.85 -5.13
N ARG A 102 2.50 11.32 -5.56
CA ARG A 102 2.66 12.61 -6.18
C ARG A 102 3.41 12.48 -7.48
N SER A 103 3.27 13.47 -8.34
CA SER A 103 3.99 13.52 -9.61
C SER A 103 5.50 13.37 -9.37
N ARG A 104 6.13 12.51 -10.15
CA ARG A 104 7.58 12.23 -10.14
C ARG A 104 8.09 11.39 -8.97
N ASN A 105 7.23 10.95 -8.07
CA ASN A 105 7.64 9.94 -7.09
C ASN A 105 7.84 8.60 -7.78
N MET A 106 8.88 7.90 -7.37
CA MET A 106 9.21 6.59 -7.91
C MET A 106 9.26 5.57 -6.79
N PHE A 107 8.71 4.40 -7.06
CA PHE A 107 8.82 3.27 -6.16
C PHE A 107 8.92 2.00 -6.99
N SER A 108 9.47 0.96 -6.38
CA SER A 108 9.61 -0.34 -7.02
C SER A 108 8.84 -1.38 -6.21
N VAL A 109 8.15 -2.25 -6.90
CA VAL A 109 7.41 -3.36 -6.28
C VAL A 109 7.77 -4.66 -6.98
N THR A 110 7.65 -5.76 -6.25
CA THR A 110 7.78 -7.08 -6.84
C THR A 110 6.54 -7.42 -7.68
N LYS A 111 6.65 -8.45 -8.51
CA LYS A 111 5.55 -8.84 -9.41
C LYS A 111 4.26 -9.19 -8.67
N GLU A 112 4.35 -9.57 -7.42
CA GLU A 112 3.19 -9.89 -6.58
C GLU A 112 2.31 -8.68 -6.32
N GLY A 113 2.84 -7.45 -6.52
CA GLY A 113 2.07 -6.21 -6.41
C GLY A 113 1.19 -5.92 -7.63
N PHE A 114 1.30 -6.69 -8.70
CA PHE A 114 0.47 -6.56 -9.89
C PHE A 114 -0.68 -7.55 -9.87
N VAL A 115 -1.77 -7.21 -10.54
CA VAL A 115 -2.92 -8.10 -10.66
C VAL A 115 -2.49 -9.40 -11.34
N GLY A 116 -2.76 -10.53 -10.70
CA GLY A 116 -2.38 -11.84 -11.20
C GLY A 116 -0.88 -12.11 -11.23
N GLY A 117 -0.07 -11.28 -10.59
CA GLY A 117 1.38 -11.42 -10.58
C GLY A 117 2.02 -11.12 -11.94
N THR A 118 1.34 -10.39 -12.80
CA THR A 118 1.79 -10.09 -14.17
C THR A 118 2.31 -8.66 -14.25
N ALA A 119 3.64 -8.52 -14.35
CA ALA A 119 4.29 -7.23 -14.52
C ALA A 119 4.07 -6.66 -15.94
N PRO A 120 4.22 -5.33 -16.14
CA PRO A 120 4.15 -4.73 -17.46
C PRO A 120 5.16 -5.35 -18.42
N SER A 121 4.78 -5.48 -19.69
CA SER A 121 5.61 -6.12 -20.71
C SER A 121 6.65 -5.19 -21.32
N ALA A 122 6.51 -3.88 -21.14
CA ALA A 122 7.40 -2.91 -21.77
C ALA A 122 7.71 -1.75 -20.83
N VAL A 123 8.89 -1.17 -21.02
CA VAL A 123 9.30 0.06 -20.32
C VAL A 123 8.43 1.22 -20.84
N GLY A 124 7.95 2.04 -19.91
CA GLY A 124 7.09 3.17 -20.24
C GLY A 124 5.60 2.85 -20.37
N GLN A 125 5.22 1.61 -20.12
CA GLN A 125 3.81 1.22 -20.13
C GLN A 125 3.05 1.89 -18.98
N GLU A 126 1.89 2.46 -19.28
CA GLU A 126 1.01 3.01 -18.27
C GLU A 126 0.34 1.90 -17.47
N VAL A 127 0.19 2.14 -16.18
CA VAL A 127 -0.48 1.22 -15.26
C VAL A 127 -1.55 1.98 -14.47
N GLY A 128 -2.53 1.26 -14.00
CA GLY A 128 -3.61 1.83 -13.20
C GLY A 128 -3.86 1.00 -11.94
N ILE A 129 -4.95 1.30 -11.27
CA ILE A 129 -5.39 0.56 -10.11
C ILE A 129 -6.30 -0.57 -10.57
N GLY A 130 -5.96 -1.78 -10.21
CA GLY A 130 -6.74 -2.98 -10.54
C GLY A 130 -7.49 -3.54 -9.35
N THR A 131 -7.74 -4.83 -9.40
CA THR A 131 -8.48 -5.56 -8.36
C THR A 131 -7.73 -5.53 -7.03
N ASP A 132 -8.46 -5.33 -5.94
CA ASP A 132 -7.95 -5.34 -4.57
C ASP A 132 -6.82 -4.31 -4.31
N GLY A 133 -6.82 -3.21 -5.06
CA GLY A 133 -5.81 -2.16 -4.90
C GLY A 133 -4.45 -2.52 -5.48
N LYS A 134 -4.33 -3.63 -6.19
CA LYS A 134 -3.09 -4.00 -6.87
C LYS A 134 -2.93 -3.22 -8.17
N ILE A 135 -1.69 -3.10 -8.63
CA ILE A 135 -1.37 -2.38 -9.86
C ILE A 135 -1.78 -3.25 -11.05
N ASP A 136 -2.52 -2.66 -11.97
CA ASP A 136 -2.94 -3.34 -13.21
C ASP A 136 -2.14 -2.79 -14.38
N ALA A 137 -1.51 -3.70 -15.10
CA ALA A 137 -0.68 -3.36 -16.25
C ALA A 137 -1.49 -3.29 -17.55
#